data_e970b91172ebe66d40bbf6fad63d977d
#
_entry.id   e970b91172ebe66d40bbf6fad63d977d
#
_cell.length_a   1.000
_cell.length_b   1.000
_cell.length_c   1.000
_cell.angle_alpha   90.00
_cell.angle_beta   90.00
_cell.angle_gamma   90.00
#
_symmetry.space_group_name_H-M   'P 1'
#
loop_
_entity.id
_entity.type
_entity.pdbx_description
1 polymer ?
#
loop_
_entity_poly.entity_id
_entity_poly.type
_entity_poly.pdbx_seq_one_letter_code
_entity_poly.pdbx_strand_id
1 'polypeptide(L)'
;MLSINGDNVRGLLVFSVCLGVQSVCFAQISNRSQSTGNVAKGSRDLLNSPKVSIPVAPSRSADNSREEKAEKVVVVTRTAPAGTDINYLPMFGNYEKTETQLVNDELFLSECDREFSSRKEAGDFFNKMAWQYLSEGDKGTATYRFNLAWLLNPENIDVFWGLGVIEFQNGNYSNAIDLMNKGLALSDGKNYVFMTDLATVYIKKALSNPHSIIESTKAKELLNNAVKIQPQYTPAFVQLTVVNLLENNLDAAWENFHKAYELNPAELSREVLAELLSRKEDPKGIFKKN
;
A
#
# COMPACT_ATOMS: atom_id res chain seq x y z
N MET A 1 38.19 0.80 25.15
CA MET A 1 37.44 1.73 24.28
C MET A 1 37.16 1.03 22.96
N LEU A 2 36.03 0.37 22.82
CA LEU A 2 35.59 -0.24 21.55
C LEU A 2 34.85 0.85 20.78
N SER A 3 35.44 1.29 19.67
CA SER A 3 34.78 2.18 18.70
C SER A 3 33.60 1.43 18.10
N ILE A 4 32.41 1.79 18.46
CA ILE A 4 31.16 1.31 17.82
C ILE A 4 31.10 2.00 16.46
N ASN A 5 31.47 1.26 15.39
CA ASN A 5 31.35 1.73 14.02
C ASN A 5 29.87 2.05 13.71
N GLY A 6 29.62 3.20 13.06
CA GLY A 6 28.28 3.69 12.69
C GLY A 6 27.41 2.69 11.89
N ASP A 7 28.01 1.67 11.29
CA ASP A 7 27.35 0.61 10.54
C ASP A 7 26.60 -0.40 11.44
N ASN A 8 27.08 -0.64 12.68
CA ASN A 8 26.39 -1.51 13.63
C ASN A 8 25.14 -0.89 14.23
N VAL A 9 25.11 0.45 14.37
CA VAL A 9 23.96 1.18 14.90
C VAL A 9 22.80 1.21 13.88
N ARG A 10 23.13 1.30 12.58
CA ARG A 10 22.14 1.23 11.48
C ARG A 10 21.53 -0.16 11.35
N GLY A 11 22.29 -1.22 11.57
CA GLY A 11 21.79 -2.60 11.59
C GLY A 11 20.76 -2.84 12.69
N LEU A 12 20.95 -2.28 13.87
CA LEU A 12 19.99 -2.36 15.00
C LEU A 12 18.70 -1.59 14.71
N LEU A 13 18.78 -0.40 14.10
CA LEU A 13 17.59 0.36 13.67
C LEU A 13 16.78 -0.39 12.62
N VAL A 14 17.44 -1.03 11.65
CA VAL A 14 16.77 -1.84 10.62
C VAL A 14 15.98 -2.99 11.26
N PHE A 15 16.55 -3.68 12.24
CA PHE A 15 15.90 -4.80 12.93
C PHE A 15 14.71 -4.32 13.79
N SER A 16 14.89 -3.25 14.55
CA SER A 16 13.92 -2.72 15.50
C SER A 16 12.70 -2.09 14.82
N VAL A 17 12.93 -1.27 13.79
CA VAL A 17 11.87 -0.66 12.99
C VAL A 17 11.11 -1.71 12.18
N CYS A 18 11.76 -2.85 11.79
CA CYS A 18 11.09 -3.96 11.12
C CYS A 18 9.96 -4.58 11.95
N LEU A 19 10.13 -4.74 13.26
CA LEU A 19 9.13 -5.35 14.14
C LEU A 19 7.97 -4.39 14.45
N GLY A 20 8.25 -3.10 14.69
CA GLY A 20 7.21 -2.10 15.01
C GLY A 20 6.32 -1.73 13.84
N VAL A 21 6.87 -1.67 12.62
CA VAL A 21 6.15 -1.26 11.40
C VAL A 21 5.23 -2.36 10.87
N GLN A 22 5.58 -3.65 11.05
CA GLN A 22 4.70 -4.76 10.68
C GLN A 22 3.41 -4.76 11.52
N SER A 23 3.47 -4.39 12.80
CA SER A 23 2.30 -4.37 13.67
C SER A 23 1.28 -3.30 13.29
N VAL A 24 1.72 -2.13 12.81
CA VAL A 24 0.80 -1.03 12.42
C VAL A 24 0.05 -1.36 11.13
N CYS A 25 0.72 -1.88 10.09
CA CYS A 25 0.07 -2.34 8.85
C CYS A 25 -0.91 -3.50 9.11
N PHE A 26 -0.55 -4.48 9.96
CA PHE A 26 -1.42 -5.60 10.27
C PHE A 26 -2.67 -5.21 11.06
N ALA A 27 -2.56 -4.30 12.03
CA ALA A 27 -3.71 -3.83 12.80
C ALA A 27 -4.75 -3.10 11.92
N GLN A 28 -4.30 -2.38 10.90
CA GLN A 28 -5.18 -1.67 9.98
C GLN A 28 -5.85 -2.62 8.97
N ILE A 29 -5.16 -3.65 8.49
CA ILE A 29 -5.73 -4.71 7.66
C ILE A 29 -6.86 -5.43 8.42
N SER A 30 -6.63 -5.80 9.69
CA SER A 30 -7.62 -6.45 10.55
C SER A 30 -8.86 -5.58 10.79
N ASN A 31 -8.70 -4.28 11.04
CA ASN A 31 -9.82 -3.36 11.25
C ASN A 31 -10.66 -3.13 9.98
N ARG A 32 -10.06 -3.19 8.78
CA ARG A 32 -10.79 -3.07 7.51
C ARG A 32 -11.61 -4.33 7.17
N SER A 33 -11.15 -5.52 7.55
CA SER A 33 -11.87 -6.78 7.32
C SER A 33 -13.14 -6.90 8.17
N GLN A 34 -13.20 -6.25 9.34
CA GLN A 34 -14.32 -6.37 10.29
C GLN A 34 -15.56 -5.53 9.95
N SER A 35 -15.49 -4.60 8.99
CA SER A 35 -16.67 -3.83 8.54
C SER A 35 -17.59 -4.66 7.62
N THR A 36 -18.07 -5.81 8.09
CA THR A 36 -18.91 -6.71 7.30
C THR A 36 -20.39 -6.50 7.58
N GLY A 37 -21.03 -5.66 6.79
CA GLY A 37 -22.50 -5.68 6.60
C GLY A 37 -22.89 -6.69 5.50
N ASN A 38 -24.09 -7.27 5.63
CA ASN A 38 -24.69 -8.35 4.85
C ASN A 38 -24.31 -8.42 3.36
N VAL A 39 -23.75 -9.56 2.96
CA VAL A 39 -23.48 -9.91 1.56
C VAL A 39 -24.78 -10.46 0.94
N ALA A 40 -25.19 -9.91 -0.20
CA ALA A 40 -26.34 -10.40 -0.96
C ALA A 40 -26.13 -11.86 -1.41
N LYS A 41 -27.23 -12.65 -1.42
CA LYS A 41 -27.25 -14.11 -1.61
C LYS A 41 -26.74 -14.59 -2.99
N GLY A 42 -26.61 -13.69 -4.00
CA GLY A 42 -26.21 -14.01 -5.38
C GLY A 42 -24.69 -14.11 -5.62
N SER A 43 -23.89 -13.62 -4.69
CA SER A 43 -22.43 -13.45 -4.90
C SER A 43 -21.60 -14.75 -4.82
N ARG A 44 -22.19 -15.92 -4.50
CA ARG A 44 -21.43 -17.16 -4.31
C ARG A 44 -20.85 -17.76 -5.59
N ASP A 45 -21.52 -17.56 -6.73
CA ASP A 45 -21.07 -18.12 -8.01
C ASP A 45 -19.90 -17.35 -8.61
N LEU A 46 -19.84 -16.02 -8.37
CA LEU A 46 -18.69 -15.16 -8.74
C LEU A 46 -17.42 -15.45 -7.92
N LEU A 47 -17.57 -16.06 -6.74
CA LEU A 47 -16.45 -16.43 -5.87
C LEU A 47 -15.67 -17.66 -6.40
N ASN A 48 -16.35 -18.53 -7.16
CA ASN A 48 -15.85 -19.84 -7.57
C ASN A 48 -15.64 -19.96 -9.09
N SER A 49 -15.65 -18.85 -9.87
CA SER A 49 -15.50 -18.94 -11.33
C SER A 49 -14.18 -19.63 -11.71
N PRO A 50 -14.23 -20.91 -12.14
CA PRO A 50 -13.09 -21.58 -12.73
C PRO A 50 -12.87 -21.05 -14.16
N LYS A 51 -11.68 -21.25 -14.67
CA LYS A 51 -11.27 -20.97 -16.05
C LYS A 51 -12.35 -21.39 -17.04
N VAL A 52 -13.09 -20.44 -17.60
CA VAL A 52 -14.05 -20.72 -18.67
C VAL A 52 -13.28 -20.83 -19.98
N SER A 53 -13.25 -22.03 -20.54
CA SER A 53 -12.74 -22.27 -21.89
C SER A 53 -13.87 -21.98 -22.87
N ILE A 54 -13.76 -20.90 -23.65
CA ILE A 54 -14.76 -20.52 -24.65
C ILE A 54 -14.29 -20.83 -26.06
N PRO A 55 -15.14 -21.38 -26.94
CA PRO A 55 -14.83 -21.58 -28.35
C PRO A 55 -14.71 -20.27 -29.11
N VAL A 56 -13.70 -20.15 -29.93
CA VAL A 56 -13.43 -18.98 -30.79
C VAL A 56 -14.54 -18.82 -31.83
N ALA A 57 -15.23 -17.70 -31.86
CA ALA A 57 -16.10 -17.29 -32.96
C ALA A 57 -15.36 -16.32 -33.89
N PRO A 58 -15.63 -16.35 -35.22
CA PRO A 58 -14.82 -15.64 -36.21
C PRO A 58 -15.07 -14.13 -36.23
N SER A 59 -14.00 -13.39 -36.44
CA SER A 59 -13.92 -11.93 -36.53
C SER A 59 -14.83 -11.34 -37.61
N ARG A 60 -15.57 -10.29 -37.25
CA ARG A 60 -16.15 -9.31 -38.18
C ARG A 60 -15.33 -8.03 -38.15
N SER A 61 -14.75 -7.70 -39.27
CA SER A 61 -14.14 -6.42 -39.60
C SER A 61 -15.19 -5.31 -39.63
N ALA A 62 -14.98 -4.20 -38.95
CA ALA A 62 -15.69 -2.95 -39.16
C ALA A 62 -14.68 -1.81 -39.38
N ASP A 63 -14.70 -1.33 -40.62
CA ASP A 63 -14.12 -0.09 -41.11
C ASP A 63 -14.80 1.12 -40.45
N ASN A 64 -14.05 2.13 -39.95
CA ASN A 64 -14.31 3.51 -40.29
C ASN A 64 -13.37 4.53 -39.66
N SER A 65 -12.79 5.27 -40.56
CA SER A 65 -12.08 6.52 -40.48
C SER A 65 -12.73 7.61 -39.60
N ARG A 66 -11.95 8.19 -38.67
CA ARG A 66 -11.95 9.61 -38.39
C ARG A 66 -10.63 10.00 -37.76
N GLU A 67 -9.81 10.75 -38.48
CA GLU A 67 -8.56 11.35 -37.99
C GLU A 67 -8.89 12.52 -37.05
N GLU A 68 -8.44 12.39 -35.80
CA GLU A 68 -8.24 13.52 -34.91
C GLU A 68 -6.80 13.47 -34.41
N LYS A 69 -6.03 14.49 -34.75
CA LYS A 69 -4.62 14.65 -34.35
C LYS A 69 -4.53 14.82 -32.84
N ALA A 70 -4.32 13.73 -32.12
CA ALA A 70 -3.80 13.73 -30.77
C ALA A 70 -2.32 13.36 -30.81
N GLU A 71 -1.48 14.12 -30.13
CA GLU A 71 -0.07 13.82 -29.91
C GLU A 71 0.07 12.38 -29.41
N LYS A 72 0.69 11.51 -30.20
CA LYS A 72 0.95 10.12 -29.82
C LYS A 72 1.99 10.08 -28.70
N VAL A 73 1.51 10.00 -27.45
CA VAL A 73 2.34 9.43 -26.39
C VAL A 73 2.64 7.99 -26.81
N VAL A 74 3.91 7.71 -27.11
CA VAL A 74 4.36 6.34 -27.41
C VAL A 74 4.25 5.53 -26.11
N VAL A 75 3.11 4.89 -25.92
CA VAL A 75 2.93 3.88 -24.88
C VAL A 75 3.75 2.67 -25.35
N VAL A 76 4.88 2.42 -24.71
CA VAL A 76 5.66 1.20 -24.93
C VAL A 76 4.84 0.04 -24.36
N THR A 77 4.07 -0.63 -25.22
CA THR A 77 3.30 -1.81 -24.85
C THR A 77 4.27 -2.96 -24.60
N ARG A 78 4.16 -3.60 -23.44
CA ARG A 78 4.97 -4.74 -23.03
C ARG A 78 4.11 -5.99 -23.05
N THR A 79 4.49 -6.98 -23.84
CA THR A 79 3.89 -8.32 -23.78
C THR A 79 4.39 -9.11 -22.57
N ALA A 80 3.50 -9.84 -21.91
CA ALA A 80 3.88 -10.68 -20.79
C ALA A 80 4.75 -11.86 -21.27
N PRO A 81 5.76 -12.29 -20.49
CA PRO A 81 6.51 -13.51 -20.77
C PRO A 81 5.58 -14.73 -20.86
N ALA A 82 5.95 -15.69 -21.71
CA ALA A 82 5.17 -16.92 -21.88
C ALA A 82 4.99 -17.65 -20.53
N GLY A 83 3.76 -18.07 -20.25
CA GLY A 83 3.39 -18.76 -19.01
C GLY A 83 3.10 -17.82 -17.82
N THR A 84 3.22 -16.50 -17.97
CA THR A 84 2.88 -15.54 -16.91
C THR A 84 1.37 -15.34 -16.86
N ASP A 85 0.75 -15.61 -15.69
CA ASP A 85 -0.63 -15.21 -15.44
C ASP A 85 -0.66 -13.78 -14.86
N ILE A 86 -0.95 -12.82 -15.74
CA ILE A 86 -0.97 -11.40 -15.38
C ILE A 86 -2.03 -11.04 -14.34
N ASN A 87 -3.05 -11.88 -14.16
CA ASN A 87 -4.11 -11.63 -13.18
C ASN A 87 -3.59 -11.59 -11.73
N TYR A 88 -2.48 -12.27 -11.46
CA TYR A 88 -1.81 -12.30 -10.16
C TYR A 88 -0.67 -11.29 -10.03
N LEU A 89 -0.52 -10.39 -11.00
CA LEU A 89 0.43 -9.29 -10.94
C LEU A 89 -0.30 -7.97 -10.65
N PRO A 90 0.21 -7.11 -9.75
CA PRO A 90 -0.38 -5.80 -9.49
C PRO A 90 -0.59 -5.01 -10.78
N MET A 91 -1.82 -4.50 -10.98
CA MET A 91 -2.22 -3.78 -12.20
C MET A 91 -1.96 -4.59 -13.47
N PHE A 92 -2.15 -5.92 -13.41
CA PHE A 92 -1.85 -6.85 -14.51
C PHE A 92 -0.39 -6.77 -15.00
N GLY A 93 0.54 -6.34 -14.14
CA GLY A 93 1.95 -6.12 -14.47
C GLY A 93 2.19 -4.98 -15.47
N ASN A 94 1.20 -4.16 -15.77
CA ASN A 94 1.19 -3.19 -16.87
C ASN A 94 1.50 -3.83 -18.23
N TYR A 95 1.12 -5.09 -18.42
CA TYR A 95 1.23 -5.79 -19.69
C TYR A 95 -0.01 -5.55 -20.56
N GLU A 96 0.21 -5.59 -21.88
CA GLU A 96 -0.88 -5.61 -22.85
C GLU A 96 -1.66 -6.93 -22.73
N LYS A 97 -2.99 -6.84 -22.66
CA LYS A 97 -3.87 -8.00 -22.57
C LYS A 97 -4.06 -8.62 -23.95
N THR A 98 -4.08 -9.94 -24.02
CA THR A 98 -4.45 -10.67 -25.22
C THR A 98 -5.95 -10.49 -25.52
N GLU A 99 -6.34 -10.76 -26.77
CA GLU A 99 -7.76 -10.72 -27.17
C GLU A 99 -8.65 -11.58 -26.25
N THR A 100 -8.19 -12.78 -25.90
CA THR A 100 -8.91 -13.67 -24.99
C THR A 100 -9.06 -13.06 -23.58
N GLN A 101 -8.03 -12.38 -23.07
CA GLN A 101 -8.10 -11.71 -21.77
C GLN A 101 -9.05 -10.51 -21.80
N LEU A 102 -9.07 -9.75 -22.88
CA LEU A 102 -10.03 -8.66 -23.06
C LEU A 102 -11.47 -9.16 -23.13
N VAL A 103 -11.74 -10.25 -23.87
CA VAL A 103 -13.07 -10.88 -23.89
C VAL A 103 -13.49 -11.36 -22.51
N ASN A 104 -12.58 -11.95 -21.73
CA ASN A 104 -12.88 -12.38 -20.36
C ASN A 104 -13.18 -11.18 -19.44
N ASP A 105 -12.47 -10.06 -19.59
CA ASP A 105 -12.76 -8.83 -18.84
C ASP A 105 -14.18 -8.32 -19.18
N GLU A 106 -14.57 -8.28 -20.44
CA GLU A 106 -15.90 -7.83 -20.87
C GLU A 106 -17.02 -8.76 -20.36
N LEU A 107 -16.81 -10.07 -20.37
CA LEU A 107 -17.75 -11.03 -19.77
C LEU A 107 -17.90 -10.79 -18.27
N PHE A 108 -16.80 -10.64 -17.54
CA PHE A 108 -16.82 -10.34 -16.11
C PHE A 108 -17.54 -9.02 -15.82
N LEU A 109 -17.24 -7.96 -16.57
CA LEU A 109 -17.92 -6.66 -16.40
C LEU A 109 -19.41 -6.76 -16.67
N SER A 110 -19.81 -7.50 -17.72
CA SER A 110 -21.22 -7.73 -18.05
C SER A 110 -21.97 -8.54 -16.98
N GLU A 111 -21.30 -9.50 -16.34
CA GLU A 111 -21.85 -10.24 -15.20
C GLU A 111 -22.05 -9.32 -13.99
N CYS A 112 -21.06 -8.48 -13.68
CA CYS A 112 -21.18 -7.51 -12.61
C CYS A 112 -22.29 -6.49 -12.86
N ASP A 113 -22.48 -6.02 -14.09
CA ASP A 113 -23.56 -5.11 -14.47
C ASP A 113 -24.97 -5.73 -14.28
N ARG A 114 -25.08 -7.07 -14.25
CA ARG A 114 -26.36 -7.77 -13.97
C ARG A 114 -26.59 -8.02 -12.48
N GLU A 115 -25.53 -8.26 -11.72
CA GLU A 115 -25.62 -8.70 -10.32
C GLU A 115 -25.56 -7.54 -9.32
N PHE A 116 -24.98 -6.40 -9.70
CA PHE A 116 -24.81 -5.24 -8.84
C PHE A 116 -25.56 -4.02 -9.40
N SER A 117 -25.92 -3.08 -8.52
CA SER A 117 -26.60 -1.85 -8.93
C SER A 117 -25.68 -0.87 -9.68
N SER A 118 -24.37 -1.04 -9.53
CA SER A 118 -23.34 -0.25 -10.23
C SER A 118 -21.98 -0.94 -10.22
N ARG A 119 -21.14 -0.61 -11.21
CA ARG A 119 -19.72 -1.06 -11.24
C ARG A 119 -18.95 -0.59 -10.02
N LYS A 120 -19.28 0.58 -9.46
CA LYS A 120 -18.67 1.05 -8.22
C LYS A 120 -18.97 0.12 -7.06
N GLU A 121 -20.23 -0.29 -6.88
CA GLU A 121 -20.63 -1.23 -5.82
C GLU A 121 -19.93 -2.59 -5.99
N ALA A 122 -19.87 -3.13 -7.21
CA ALA A 122 -19.13 -4.34 -7.52
C ALA A 122 -17.63 -4.17 -7.19
N GLY A 123 -17.03 -3.04 -7.58
CA GLY A 123 -15.63 -2.72 -7.27
C GLY A 123 -15.37 -2.67 -5.76
N ASP A 124 -16.24 -2.05 -4.99
CA ASP A 124 -16.15 -2.00 -3.52
C ASP A 124 -16.26 -3.41 -2.91
N PHE A 125 -17.12 -4.29 -3.47
CA PHE A 125 -17.24 -5.69 -3.06
C PHE A 125 -15.94 -6.46 -3.30
N PHE A 126 -15.38 -6.42 -4.51
CA PHE A 126 -14.12 -7.13 -4.82
C PHE A 126 -12.93 -6.55 -4.05
N ASN A 127 -12.88 -5.24 -3.84
CA ASN A 127 -11.89 -4.59 -3.00
C ASN A 127 -11.92 -5.10 -1.56
N LYS A 128 -13.11 -5.23 -0.97
CA LYS A 128 -13.29 -5.79 0.38
C LYS A 128 -12.80 -7.23 0.46
N MET A 129 -13.16 -8.07 -0.53
CA MET A 129 -12.67 -9.44 -0.62
C MET A 129 -11.14 -9.51 -0.72
N ALA A 130 -10.53 -8.60 -1.50
CA ALA A 130 -9.08 -8.51 -1.62
C ALA A 130 -8.40 -8.24 -0.27
N TRP A 131 -8.91 -7.29 0.51
CA TRP A 131 -8.41 -7.01 1.86
C TRP A 131 -8.57 -8.19 2.80
N GLN A 132 -9.67 -8.95 2.69
CA GLN A 132 -9.87 -10.17 3.48
C GLN A 132 -8.79 -11.21 3.16
N TYR A 133 -8.59 -11.57 1.88
CA TYR A 133 -7.54 -12.52 1.47
C TYR A 133 -6.14 -12.04 1.88
N LEU A 134 -5.87 -10.74 1.79
CA LEU A 134 -4.61 -10.19 2.27
C LEU A 134 -4.42 -10.37 3.77
N SER A 135 -5.47 -10.20 4.58
CA SER A 135 -5.44 -10.44 6.02
C SER A 135 -5.22 -11.92 6.38
N GLU A 136 -5.66 -12.83 5.52
CA GLU A 136 -5.45 -14.28 5.63
C GLU A 136 -4.08 -14.73 5.11
N GLY A 137 -3.28 -13.80 4.54
CA GLY A 137 -1.95 -14.06 4.00
C GLY A 137 -1.93 -14.54 2.54
N ASP A 138 -3.07 -14.71 1.90
CA ASP A 138 -3.17 -15.06 0.48
C ASP A 138 -3.01 -13.83 -0.41
N LYS A 139 -1.75 -13.43 -0.62
CA LYS A 139 -1.40 -12.29 -1.47
C LYS A 139 -1.77 -12.51 -2.94
N GLY A 140 -1.73 -13.74 -3.41
CA GLY A 140 -2.06 -14.07 -4.80
C GLY A 140 -3.53 -13.77 -5.10
N THR A 141 -4.44 -14.38 -4.35
CA THR A 141 -5.88 -14.14 -4.49
C THR A 141 -6.23 -12.68 -4.19
N ALA A 142 -5.58 -12.06 -3.19
CA ALA A 142 -5.76 -10.63 -2.91
C ALA A 142 -5.42 -9.76 -4.13
N THR A 143 -4.26 -9.99 -4.77
CA THR A 143 -3.86 -9.26 -6.00
C THR A 143 -4.90 -9.42 -7.11
N TYR A 144 -5.33 -10.66 -7.33
CA TYR A 144 -6.37 -10.94 -8.33
C TYR A 144 -7.65 -10.15 -8.06
N ARG A 145 -8.14 -10.15 -6.81
CA ARG A 145 -9.36 -9.44 -6.42
C ARG A 145 -9.20 -7.91 -6.49
N PHE A 146 -8.05 -7.37 -6.13
CA PHE A 146 -7.74 -5.95 -6.35
C PHE A 146 -7.73 -5.58 -7.84
N ASN A 147 -7.18 -6.43 -8.72
CA ASN A 147 -7.21 -6.20 -10.16
C ASN A 147 -8.65 -6.18 -10.71
N LEU A 148 -9.54 -7.07 -10.25
CA LEU A 148 -10.95 -7.04 -10.60
C LEU A 148 -11.65 -5.77 -10.08
N ALA A 149 -11.36 -5.36 -8.86
CA ALA A 149 -11.89 -4.10 -8.30
C ALA A 149 -11.43 -2.88 -9.11
N TRP A 150 -10.19 -2.88 -9.60
CA TRP A 150 -9.67 -1.84 -10.47
C TRP A 150 -10.36 -1.80 -11.85
N LEU A 151 -10.63 -2.95 -12.46
CA LEU A 151 -11.40 -3.02 -13.72
C LEU A 151 -12.79 -2.39 -13.59
N LEU A 152 -13.43 -2.59 -12.45
CA LEU A 152 -14.77 -2.07 -12.16
C LEU A 152 -14.77 -0.59 -11.79
N ASN A 153 -13.75 -0.14 -11.05
CA ASN A 153 -13.58 1.24 -10.62
C ASN A 153 -12.10 1.64 -10.58
N PRO A 154 -11.55 2.14 -11.71
CA PRO A 154 -10.14 2.53 -11.80
C PRO A 154 -9.73 3.67 -10.87
N GLU A 155 -10.68 4.44 -10.34
CA GLU A 155 -10.43 5.55 -9.41
C GLU A 155 -10.49 5.13 -7.93
N ASN A 156 -10.68 3.83 -7.66
CA ASN A 156 -10.71 3.34 -6.29
C ASN A 156 -9.32 3.39 -5.65
N ILE A 157 -9.11 4.37 -4.76
CA ILE A 157 -7.84 4.59 -4.06
C ILE A 157 -7.41 3.40 -3.20
N ASP A 158 -8.37 2.65 -2.65
CA ASP A 158 -8.11 1.49 -1.80
C ASP A 158 -7.46 0.33 -2.56
N VAL A 159 -7.70 0.21 -3.86
CA VAL A 159 -7.03 -0.77 -4.72
C VAL A 159 -5.53 -0.47 -4.80
N PHE A 160 -5.16 0.78 -5.07
CA PHE A 160 -3.76 1.19 -5.12
C PHE A 160 -3.07 1.04 -3.77
N TRP A 161 -3.80 1.30 -2.68
CA TRP A 161 -3.30 1.08 -1.33
C TRP A 161 -3.04 -0.41 -1.07
N GLY A 162 -4.02 -1.29 -1.34
CA GLY A 162 -3.91 -2.73 -1.12
C GLY A 162 -2.79 -3.37 -1.95
N LEU A 163 -2.71 -3.05 -3.25
CA LEU A 163 -1.63 -3.51 -4.11
C LEU A 163 -0.26 -2.97 -3.63
N GLY A 164 -0.21 -1.72 -3.17
CA GLY A 164 0.99 -1.14 -2.58
C GLY A 164 1.43 -1.86 -1.30
N VAL A 165 0.50 -2.27 -0.43
CA VAL A 165 0.77 -3.07 0.76
C VAL A 165 1.32 -4.45 0.39
N ILE A 166 0.79 -5.10 -0.66
CA ILE A 166 1.31 -6.38 -1.16
C ILE A 166 2.75 -6.24 -1.64
N GLU A 167 3.04 -5.21 -2.46
CA GLU A 167 4.40 -4.94 -2.93
C GLU A 167 5.36 -4.61 -1.78
N PHE A 168 4.90 -3.84 -0.78
CA PHE A 168 5.67 -3.57 0.44
C PHE A 168 6.02 -4.87 1.19
N GLN A 169 5.05 -5.75 1.40
CA GLN A 169 5.27 -7.04 2.07
C GLN A 169 6.16 -7.99 1.27
N ASN A 170 6.27 -7.80 -0.04
CA ASN A 170 7.18 -8.54 -0.92
C ASN A 170 8.59 -7.92 -0.97
N GLY A 171 8.82 -6.79 -0.28
CA GLY A 171 10.10 -6.06 -0.29
C GLY A 171 10.30 -5.16 -1.52
N ASN A 172 9.31 -5.04 -2.39
CA ASN A 172 9.34 -4.24 -3.62
C ASN A 172 8.99 -2.78 -3.33
N TYR A 173 9.77 -2.10 -2.50
CA TYR A 173 9.45 -0.77 -1.98
C TYR A 173 9.23 0.29 -3.07
N SER A 174 9.95 0.22 -4.19
CA SER A 174 9.77 1.16 -5.30
C SER A 174 8.40 1.02 -5.94
N ASN A 175 7.98 -0.23 -6.25
CA ASN A 175 6.66 -0.50 -6.81
C ASN A 175 5.54 -0.12 -5.83
N ALA A 176 5.73 -0.41 -4.53
CA ALA A 176 4.80 -0.01 -3.48
C ALA A 176 4.59 1.51 -3.46
N ILE A 177 5.68 2.29 -3.51
CA ILE A 177 5.64 3.75 -3.56
C ILE A 177 4.91 4.24 -4.82
N ASP A 178 5.19 3.67 -5.98
CA ASP A 178 4.58 4.07 -7.25
C ASP A 178 3.06 3.83 -7.23
N LEU A 179 2.62 2.66 -6.74
CA LEU A 179 1.20 2.32 -6.60
C LEU A 179 0.51 3.23 -5.59
N MET A 180 1.08 3.39 -4.40
CA MET A 180 0.48 4.20 -3.36
C MET A 180 0.45 5.70 -3.71
N ASN A 181 1.45 6.22 -4.44
CA ASN A 181 1.41 7.59 -4.95
C ASN A 181 0.28 7.79 -5.97
N LYS A 182 0.00 6.81 -6.84
CA LYS A 182 -1.16 6.87 -7.74
C LYS A 182 -2.47 6.97 -6.94
N GLY A 183 -2.64 6.12 -5.92
CA GLY A 183 -3.82 6.19 -5.04
C GLY A 183 -3.92 7.52 -4.28
N LEU A 184 -2.79 8.05 -3.78
CA LEU A 184 -2.77 9.32 -3.08
C LEU A 184 -3.13 10.49 -4.01
N ALA A 185 -2.69 10.47 -5.26
CA ALA A 185 -3.04 11.49 -6.26
C ALA A 185 -4.54 11.50 -6.61
N LEU A 186 -5.21 10.34 -6.51
CA LEU A 186 -6.67 10.22 -6.68
C LEU A 186 -7.46 10.60 -5.42
N SER A 187 -6.78 10.67 -4.26
CA SER A 187 -7.40 11.04 -2.99
C SER A 187 -7.62 12.55 -2.89
N ASP A 188 -8.56 12.94 -2.04
CA ASP A 188 -8.82 14.36 -1.72
C ASP A 188 -7.73 15.00 -0.80
N GLY A 189 -6.65 14.27 -0.55
CA GLY A 189 -5.56 14.71 0.33
C GLY A 189 -5.90 14.71 1.83
N LYS A 190 -6.99 14.05 2.26
CA LYS A 190 -7.42 14.01 3.66
C LYS A 190 -7.22 12.66 4.34
N ASN A 191 -6.78 11.65 3.62
CA ASN A 191 -6.58 10.31 4.18
C ASN A 191 -5.24 10.20 4.92
N TYR A 192 -5.23 10.68 6.18
CA TYR A 192 -4.04 10.67 7.04
C TYR A 192 -3.51 9.25 7.32
N VAL A 193 -4.37 8.25 7.33
CA VAL A 193 -3.98 6.84 7.52
C VAL A 193 -3.17 6.36 6.33
N PHE A 194 -3.66 6.60 5.11
CA PHE A 194 -2.96 6.24 3.89
C PHE A 194 -1.61 6.98 3.76
N MET A 195 -1.57 8.29 4.11
CA MET A 195 -0.32 9.05 4.13
C MET A 195 0.70 8.43 5.08
N THR A 196 0.28 7.96 6.26
CA THR A 196 1.15 7.33 7.24
C THR A 196 1.69 5.99 6.75
N ASP A 197 0.86 5.18 6.09
CA ASP A 197 1.29 3.92 5.50
C ASP A 197 2.29 4.13 4.36
N LEU A 198 2.04 5.09 3.47
CA LEU A 198 2.98 5.45 2.41
C LEU A 198 4.31 5.98 2.99
N ALA A 199 4.24 6.80 4.04
CA ALA A 199 5.44 7.27 4.73
C ALA A 199 6.24 6.08 5.32
N THR A 200 5.56 5.05 5.83
CA THR A 200 6.20 3.82 6.30
C THR A 200 6.98 3.11 5.19
N VAL A 201 6.43 3.06 3.98
CA VAL A 201 7.14 2.48 2.81
C VAL A 201 8.38 3.30 2.46
N TYR A 202 8.28 4.63 2.48
CA TYR A 202 9.43 5.52 2.27
C TYR A 202 10.52 5.31 3.35
N ILE A 203 10.14 5.19 4.63
CA ILE A 203 11.06 4.91 5.73
C ILE A 203 11.81 3.59 5.48
N LYS A 204 11.10 2.53 5.09
CA LYS A 204 11.73 1.24 4.79
C LYS A 204 12.68 1.32 3.61
N LYS A 205 12.32 2.05 2.57
CA LYS A 205 13.22 2.29 1.44
C LYS A 205 14.45 3.09 1.85
N ALA A 206 14.30 4.12 2.69
CA ALA A 206 15.43 4.90 3.24
C ALA A 206 16.37 4.03 4.07
N LEU A 207 15.84 3.09 4.86
CA LEU A 207 16.63 2.14 5.65
C LEU A 207 17.41 1.17 4.77
N SER A 208 16.86 0.75 3.62
CA SER A 208 17.54 -0.13 2.67
C SER A 208 18.58 0.61 1.81
N ASN A 209 18.49 1.95 1.73
CA ASN A 209 19.46 2.80 1.04
C ASN A 209 19.88 4.00 1.91
N PRO A 210 20.81 3.81 2.87
CA PRO A 210 21.13 4.81 3.89
C PRO A 210 21.69 6.15 3.39
N HIS A 211 22.06 6.25 2.11
CA HIS A 211 22.56 7.47 1.50
C HIS A 211 21.47 8.31 0.83
N SER A 212 20.23 7.83 0.79
CA SER A 212 19.12 8.55 0.20
C SER A 212 18.39 9.40 1.24
N ILE A 213 18.53 10.71 1.12
CA ILE A 213 17.82 11.70 1.95
C ILE A 213 16.39 11.92 1.39
N ILE A 214 16.16 11.59 0.13
CA ILE A 214 14.90 11.87 -0.56
C ILE A 214 13.74 11.13 0.09
N GLU A 215 13.92 9.86 0.41
CA GLU A 215 12.90 9.03 1.00
C GLU A 215 12.53 9.50 2.42
N SER A 216 13.51 9.87 3.26
CA SER A 216 13.22 10.38 4.61
C SER A 216 12.48 11.71 4.55
N THR A 217 12.87 12.60 3.65
CA THR A 217 12.19 13.90 3.42
C THR A 217 10.73 13.69 3.00
N LYS A 218 10.47 12.77 2.06
CA LYS A 218 9.10 12.45 1.62
C LYS A 218 8.26 11.83 2.73
N ALA A 219 8.83 10.91 3.49
CA ALA A 219 8.16 10.33 4.66
C ALA A 219 7.76 11.42 5.65
N LYS A 220 8.68 12.33 5.98
CA LYS A 220 8.44 13.43 6.93
C LYS A 220 7.36 14.39 6.45
N GLU A 221 7.33 14.72 5.15
CA GLU A 221 6.31 15.56 4.54
C GLU A 221 4.90 14.93 4.71
N LEU A 222 4.77 13.65 4.36
CA LEU A 222 3.50 12.90 4.49
C LEU A 222 3.03 12.83 5.93
N LEU A 223 3.92 12.52 6.86
CA LEU A 223 3.60 12.42 8.29
C LEU A 223 3.20 13.76 8.89
N ASN A 224 3.89 14.84 8.54
CA ASN A 224 3.51 16.19 8.96
C ASN A 224 2.13 16.61 8.44
N ASN A 225 1.77 16.19 7.22
CA ASN A 225 0.43 16.40 6.70
C ASN A 225 -0.60 15.54 7.45
N ALA A 226 -0.29 14.29 7.75
CA ALA A 226 -1.15 13.40 8.51
C ALA A 226 -1.48 13.96 9.91
N VAL A 227 -0.48 14.45 10.65
CA VAL A 227 -0.71 15.04 11.99
C VAL A 227 -1.42 16.39 11.96
N LYS A 228 -1.30 17.16 10.86
CA LYS A 228 -2.12 18.37 10.66
C LYS A 228 -3.60 18.04 10.48
N ILE A 229 -3.91 16.95 9.77
CA ILE A 229 -5.29 16.50 9.53
C ILE A 229 -5.86 15.85 10.80
N GLN A 230 -5.08 14.99 11.46
CA GLN A 230 -5.48 14.28 12.66
C GLN A 230 -4.41 14.41 13.77
N PRO A 231 -4.48 15.46 14.62
CA PRO A 231 -3.46 15.72 15.66
C PRO A 231 -3.38 14.67 16.79
N GLN A 232 -4.34 13.74 16.85
CA GLN A 232 -4.37 12.67 17.85
C GLN A 232 -4.02 11.29 17.24
N TYR A 233 -3.50 11.25 16.03
CA TYR A 233 -3.15 9.99 15.37
C TYR A 233 -1.76 9.54 15.78
N THR A 234 -1.69 8.73 16.83
CA THR A 234 -0.45 8.22 17.45
C THR A 234 0.52 7.58 16.43
N PRO A 235 0.07 6.73 15.46
CA PRO A 235 0.99 6.09 14.53
C PRO A 235 1.85 7.09 13.73
N ALA A 236 1.31 8.26 13.38
CA ALA A 236 2.09 9.26 12.66
C ALA A 236 3.22 9.84 13.52
N PHE A 237 3.01 10.08 14.82
CA PHE A 237 4.06 10.53 15.73
C PHE A 237 5.12 9.46 15.99
N VAL A 238 4.71 8.18 16.07
CA VAL A 238 5.65 7.05 16.14
C VAL A 238 6.56 7.04 14.92
N GLN A 239 6.01 7.19 13.71
CA GLN A 239 6.81 7.22 12.49
C GLN A 239 7.65 8.49 12.37
N LEU A 240 7.17 9.66 12.83
CA LEU A 240 7.97 10.89 12.91
C LEU A 240 9.18 10.72 13.84
N THR A 241 9.01 9.99 14.95
CA THR A 241 10.14 9.64 15.81
C THR A 241 11.20 8.88 15.04
N VAL A 242 10.81 7.86 14.27
CA VAL A 242 11.72 7.04 13.48
C VAL A 242 12.44 7.87 12.40
N VAL A 243 11.70 8.70 11.66
CA VAL A 243 12.30 9.56 10.62
C VAL A 243 13.33 10.52 11.24
N ASN A 244 13.00 11.15 12.38
CA ASN A 244 13.94 12.07 13.04
C ASN A 244 15.16 11.34 13.61
N LEU A 245 15.02 10.08 14.07
CA LEU A 245 16.17 9.22 14.42
C LEU A 245 17.07 8.94 13.21
N LEU A 246 16.49 8.66 12.04
CA LEU A 246 17.25 8.45 10.80
C LEU A 246 18.02 9.70 10.38
N GLU A 247 17.42 10.87 10.55
CA GLU A 247 18.02 12.17 10.25
C GLU A 247 18.97 12.65 11.35
N ASN A 248 19.16 11.87 12.43
CA ASN A 248 19.92 12.24 13.63
C ASN A 248 19.43 13.55 14.30
N ASN A 249 18.16 13.88 14.12
CA ASN A 249 17.53 15.01 14.80
C ASN A 249 16.89 14.53 16.11
N LEU A 250 17.74 14.36 17.15
CA LEU A 250 17.35 13.72 18.39
C LEU A 250 16.35 14.53 19.21
N ASP A 251 16.37 15.87 19.12
CA ASP A 251 15.40 16.73 19.80
C ASP A 251 14.00 16.53 19.26
N ALA A 252 13.84 16.60 17.94
CA ALA A 252 12.55 16.35 17.30
C ALA A 252 12.09 14.90 17.47
N ALA A 253 13.02 13.94 17.52
CA ALA A 253 12.69 12.55 17.79
C ALA A 253 12.07 12.38 19.18
N TRP A 254 12.68 12.97 20.21
CA TRP A 254 12.13 12.95 21.56
C TRP A 254 10.80 13.70 21.68
N GLU A 255 10.64 14.84 21.03
CA GLU A 255 9.37 15.58 21.02
C GLU A 255 8.22 14.72 20.47
N ASN A 256 8.43 14.06 19.31
CA ASN A 256 7.43 13.20 18.71
C ASN A 256 7.19 11.93 19.53
N PHE A 257 8.24 11.36 20.14
CA PHE A 257 8.10 10.21 21.04
C PHE A 257 7.24 10.54 22.26
N HIS A 258 7.50 11.67 22.92
CA HIS A 258 6.68 12.12 24.05
C HIS A 258 5.23 12.37 23.62
N LYS A 259 5.02 12.95 22.44
CA LYS A 259 3.67 13.16 21.93
C LYS A 259 2.93 11.84 21.69
N ALA A 260 3.59 10.86 21.10
CA ALA A 260 3.03 9.53 20.94
C ALA A 260 2.74 8.86 22.29
N TYR A 261 3.63 9.02 23.29
CA TYR A 261 3.44 8.50 24.64
C TYR A 261 2.23 9.12 25.35
N GLU A 262 2.06 10.44 25.22
CA GLU A 262 0.91 11.15 25.78
C GLU A 262 -0.42 10.69 25.16
N LEU A 263 -0.42 10.36 23.87
CA LEU A 263 -1.62 9.92 23.14
C LEU A 263 -1.95 8.45 23.41
N ASN A 264 -1.01 7.55 23.22
CA ASN A 264 -1.19 6.12 23.43
C ASN A 264 0.14 5.40 23.71
N PRO A 265 0.49 5.16 24.98
CA PRO A 265 1.73 4.46 25.34
C PRO A 265 1.84 3.04 24.78
N ALA A 266 0.70 2.38 24.52
CA ALA A 266 0.69 0.98 24.05
C ALA A 266 1.20 0.82 22.61
N GLU A 267 1.22 1.89 21.81
CA GLU A 267 1.72 1.88 20.44
C GLU A 267 3.24 2.11 20.33
N LEU A 268 3.91 2.39 21.45
CA LEU A 268 5.32 2.68 21.44
C LEU A 268 6.19 1.42 21.43
N SER A 269 7.21 1.41 20.59
CA SER A 269 8.23 0.36 20.55
C SER A 269 9.28 0.57 21.64
N ARG A 270 9.56 -0.48 22.41
CA ARG A 270 10.64 -0.49 23.42
C ARG A 270 12.02 -0.33 22.76
N GLU A 271 12.15 -0.84 21.55
CA GLU A 271 13.39 -0.77 20.78
C GLU A 271 13.65 0.67 20.33
N VAL A 272 12.62 1.41 19.88
CA VAL A 272 12.74 2.84 19.53
C VAL A 272 13.12 3.65 20.76
N LEU A 273 12.54 3.36 21.92
CA LEU A 273 12.91 4.01 23.18
C LEU A 273 14.36 3.71 23.55
N ALA A 274 14.79 2.45 23.47
CA ALA A 274 16.17 2.06 23.77
C ALA A 274 17.17 2.77 22.84
N GLU A 275 16.83 2.89 21.54
CA GLU A 275 17.66 3.60 20.57
C GLU A 275 17.75 5.11 20.89
N LEU A 276 16.63 5.76 21.23
CA LEU A 276 16.61 7.15 21.70
C LEU A 276 17.54 7.35 22.91
N LEU A 277 17.33 6.55 23.95
CA LEU A 277 18.13 6.61 25.19
C LEU A 277 19.63 6.31 24.96
N SER A 278 19.95 5.49 23.95
CA SER A 278 21.34 5.20 23.60
C SER A 278 22.07 6.42 23.03
N ARG A 279 21.34 7.30 22.30
CA ARG A 279 21.90 8.46 21.58
C ARG A 279 21.79 9.76 22.36
N LYS A 280 20.70 9.93 23.12
CA LYS A 280 20.45 11.15 23.89
C LYS A 280 19.59 10.83 25.12
N GLU A 281 19.96 11.36 26.28
CA GLU A 281 19.12 11.29 27.48
C GLU A 281 17.74 11.95 27.20
N ASP A 282 16.71 11.43 27.88
CA ASP A 282 15.37 12.00 27.78
C ASP A 282 15.35 13.43 28.34
N PRO A 283 15.05 14.45 27.52
CA PRO A 283 15.02 15.84 27.96
C PRO A 283 13.93 16.13 28.98
N LYS A 284 12.87 15.32 29.07
CA LYS A 284 11.82 15.43 30.09
C LYS A 284 12.10 14.57 31.33
N GLY A 285 13.10 13.69 31.30
CA GLY A 285 13.47 12.80 32.42
C GLY A 285 12.40 11.75 32.77
N ILE A 286 11.47 11.48 31.88
CA ILE A 286 10.40 10.48 32.06
C ILE A 286 10.99 9.06 31.94
N PHE A 287 11.88 8.88 30.99
CA PHE A 287 12.53 7.60 30.70
C PHE A 287 14.01 7.65 31.10
N LYS A 288 14.47 6.62 31.81
CA LYS A 288 15.86 6.53 32.25
C LYS A 288 16.54 5.33 31.58
N LYS A 289 17.83 5.49 31.31
CA LYS A 289 18.67 4.37 30.89
C LYS A 289 18.86 3.42 32.09
N ASN A 290 18.41 2.18 31.97
CA ASN A 290 18.69 1.14 32.96
C ASN A 290 20.14 0.65 32.86
#